data_24738ef61806a7362c716033677d80e1
#
_entry.id   24738ef61806a7362c716033677d80e1
#
_cell.length_a   1.000
_cell.length_b   1.000
_cell.length_c   1.000
_cell.angle_alpha   90.00
_cell.angle_beta   90.00
_cell.angle_gamma   90.00
#
_symmetry.space_group_name_H-M   'P 1'
#
loop_
_entity.id
_entity.type
_entity.pdbx_description
1 polymer ?
#
loop_
_entity_poly.entity_id
_entity_poly.type
_entity_poly.pdbx_seq_one_letter_code
_entity_poly.pdbx_strand_id
1 'polypeptide(L)'
;MDLVLLAAASVSVATEPMSIAIHSVLGLVFAGFVGPHLWNRRAWIRGTLRRLWQHRSLSRALRWSLSQASLLLVLTMIVTASGLWDWLDGRMKIRWHAISSIILLAVVIRHTWTRRGWLLRRRAARTSAAGTSAANPGN
;
A
#
# COMPACT_ATOMS: atom_id res chain seq x y z
N MET A 1 -6.20 -6.91 0.66
CA MET A 1 -5.13 -6.42 1.55
C MET A 1 -4.94 -4.90 1.44
N ASP A 2 -4.94 -4.33 0.24
CA ASP A 2 -4.78 -2.88 0.04
C ASP A 2 -5.88 -2.04 0.75
N LEU A 3 -7.12 -2.53 0.81
CA LEU A 3 -8.22 -1.86 1.54
C LEU A 3 -8.02 -1.89 3.06
N VAL A 4 -7.45 -2.97 3.59
CA VAL A 4 -7.14 -3.08 5.03
C VAL A 4 -6.06 -2.09 5.42
N LEU A 5 -5.02 -1.96 4.59
CA LEU A 5 -3.96 -0.97 4.78
C LEU A 5 -4.50 0.46 4.70
N LEU A 6 -5.39 0.73 3.73
CA LEU A 6 -6.04 2.04 3.61
C LEU A 6 -6.88 2.36 4.85
N ALA A 7 -7.71 1.40 5.30
CA ALA A 7 -8.52 1.59 6.50
C ALA A 7 -7.66 1.81 7.74
N ALA A 8 -6.62 1.00 7.94
CA ALA A 8 -5.70 1.15 9.07
C ALA A 8 -4.97 2.50 9.06
N ALA A 9 -4.50 2.95 7.89
CA ALA A 9 -3.87 4.27 7.75
C ALA A 9 -4.85 5.41 8.04
N SER A 10 -6.09 5.33 7.53
CA SER A 10 -7.12 6.36 7.74
C SER A 10 -7.51 6.46 9.23
N VAL A 11 -7.70 5.32 9.90
CA VAL A 11 -8.04 5.29 11.33
C VAL A 11 -6.88 5.82 12.17
N SER A 12 -5.64 5.46 11.82
CA SER A 12 -4.44 5.95 12.51
C SER A 12 -4.34 7.49 12.45
N VAL A 13 -4.57 8.09 11.28
CA VAL A 13 -4.56 9.56 11.13
C VAL A 13 -5.73 10.21 11.86
N ALA A 14 -6.93 9.62 11.81
CA ALA A 14 -8.11 10.17 12.47
C ALA A 14 -8.03 10.14 14.01
N THR A 15 -7.21 9.28 14.58
CA THR A 15 -7.06 9.14 16.05
C THR A 15 -5.96 10.01 16.64
N GLU A 16 -5.18 10.73 15.83
CA GLU A 16 -4.13 11.62 16.29
C GLU A 16 -4.60 12.62 17.39
N PRO A 17 -5.76 13.29 17.25
CA PRO A 17 -6.24 14.23 18.26
C PRO A 17 -6.82 13.56 19.51
N MET A 18 -7.11 12.26 19.48
CA MET A 18 -7.86 11.60 20.57
C MET A 18 -6.95 11.05 21.68
N SER A 19 -5.86 10.38 21.33
CA SER A 19 -4.91 9.82 22.29
C SER A 19 -3.64 9.34 21.59
N ILE A 20 -2.49 9.78 22.12
CA ILE A 20 -1.18 9.37 21.63
C ILE A 20 -1.00 7.85 21.70
N ALA A 21 -1.49 7.22 22.78
CA ALA A 21 -1.38 5.78 22.95
C ALA A 21 -2.15 5.01 21.86
N ILE A 22 -3.39 5.41 21.56
CA ILE A 22 -4.22 4.81 20.53
C ILE A 22 -3.56 4.99 19.15
N HIS A 23 -3.12 6.21 18.85
CA HIS A 23 -2.43 6.52 17.61
C HIS A 23 -1.17 5.66 17.41
N SER A 24 -0.34 5.54 18.45
CA SER A 24 0.88 4.72 18.42
C SER A 24 0.59 3.23 18.19
N VAL A 25 -0.40 2.67 18.87
CA VAL A 25 -0.81 1.27 18.67
C VAL A 25 -1.31 1.04 17.24
N LEU A 26 -2.15 1.93 16.72
CA LEU A 26 -2.67 1.83 15.35
C LEU A 26 -1.56 2.01 14.30
N GLY A 27 -0.61 2.89 14.54
CA GLY A 27 0.56 3.07 13.70
C GLY A 27 1.45 1.82 13.65
N LEU A 28 1.66 1.15 14.80
CA LEU A 28 2.39 -0.12 14.87
C LEU A 28 1.62 -1.27 14.18
N VAL A 29 0.32 -1.33 14.35
CA VAL A 29 -0.54 -2.30 13.64
C VAL A 29 -0.44 -2.08 12.12
N PHE A 30 -0.53 -0.82 11.66
CA PHE A 30 -0.34 -0.48 10.25
C PHE A 30 1.04 -0.93 9.74
N ALA A 31 2.12 -0.59 10.44
CA ALA A 31 3.48 -1.01 10.09
C ALA A 31 3.63 -2.55 10.06
N GLY A 32 3.00 -3.23 11.02
CA GLY A 32 2.94 -4.69 11.08
C GLY A 32 2.25 -5.34 9.87
N PHE A 33 1.23 -4.70 9.30
CA PHE A 33 0.57 -5.18 8.08
C PHE A 33 1.40 -4.97 6.80
N VAL A 34 2.36 -4.04 6.80
CA VAL A 34 3.24 -3.80 5.64
C VAL A 34 4.12 -5.01 5.37
N GLY A 35 4.63 -5.69 6.39
CA GLY A 35 5.45 -6.89 6.26
C GLY A 35 4.75 -8.00 5.47
N PRO A 36 3.61 -8.54 5.90
CA PRO A 36 2.81 -9.51 5.15
C PRO A 36 2.40 -9.03 3.75
N HIS A 37 2.11 -7.71 3.59
CA HIS A 37 1.82 -7.17 2.26
C HIS A 37 3.01 -7.31 1.32
N LEU A 38 4.21 -6.94 1.74
CA LEU A 38 5.45 -7.10 0.97
C LEU A 38 5.77 -8.57 0.72
N TRP A 39 5.57 -9.44 1.70
CA TRP A 39 5.76 -10.87 1.56
C TRP A 39 4.85 -11.48 0.48
N ASN A 40 3.59 -11.11 0.45
CA ASN A 40 2.67 -11.53 -0.60
C ASN A 40 3.07 -11.00 -1.99
N ARG A 41 3.82 -9.90 -2.05
CA ARG A 41 4.32 -9.29 -3.29
C ARG A 41 5.74 -9.73 -3.67
N ARG A 42 6.40 -10.59 -2.87
CA ARG A 42 7.80 -10.99 -3.07
C ARG A 42 8.13 -11.51 -4.47
N ALA A 43 7.24 -12.29 -5.06
CA ALA A 43 7.43 -12.84 -6.41
C ALA A 43 7.47 -11.72 -7.46
N TRP A 44 6.57 -10.75 -7.36
CA TRP A 44 6.56 -9.58 -8.21
C TRP A 44 7.80 -8.71 -8.01
N ILE A 45 8.21 -8.48 -6.78
CA ILE A 45 9.42 -7.70 -6.43
C ILE A 45 10.66 -8.37 -7.04
N ARG A 46 10.85 -9.66 -6.82
CA ARG A 46 11.99 -10.42 -7.38
C ARG A 46 12.00 -10.39 -8.89
N GLY A 47 10.87 -10.62 -9.54
CA GLY A 47 10.75 -10.57 -11.00
C GLY A 47 11.06 -9.20 -11.58
N THR A 48 10.69 -8.15 -10.89
CA THR A 48 10.95 -6.77 -11.31
C THR A 48 12.41 -6.39 -11.13
N LEU A 49 13.01 -6.71 -9.98
CA LEU A 49 14.44 -6.54 -9.73
C LEU A 49 15.29 -7.27 -10.78
N ARG A 50 14.95 -8.53 -11.07
CA ARG A 50 15.65 -9.29 -12.10
C ARG A 50 15.59 -8.62 -13.49
N ARG A 51 14.46 -8.05 -13.86
CA ARG A 51 14.30 -7.29 -15.12
C ARG A 51 15.13 -6.02 -15.15
N LEU A 52 15.23 -5.31 -14.02
CA LEU A 52 16.10 -4.14 -13.87
C LEU A 52 17.57 -4.50 -14.08
N TRP A 53 18.03 -5.58 -13.45
CA TRP A 53 19.42 -6.05 -13.55
C TRP A 53 19.77 -6.54 -14.96
N GLN A 54 18.82 -7.05 -15.72
CA GLN A 54 19.03 -7.54 -17.08
C GLN A 54 18.98 -6.43 -18.14
N HIS A 55 19.03 -5.14 -17.73
CA HIS A 55 18.97 -3.96 -18.62
C HIS A 55 17.85 -4.01 -19.67
N ARG A 56 16.81 -4.78 -19.44
CA ARG A 56 15.67 -4.82 -20.36
C ARG A 56 14.85 -3.55 -20.21
N SER A 57 14.49 -2.98 -21.35
CA SER A 57 13.63 -1.79 -21.40
C SER A 57 12.33 -2.04 -20.63
N LEU A 58 12.14 -1.32 -19.53
CA LEU A 58 10.91 -1.41 -18.75
C LEU A 58 9.80 -0.66 -19.47
N SER A 59 8.63 -1.27 -19.61
CA SER A 59 7.46 -0.56 -20.12
C SER A 59 7.12 0.64 -19.22
N ARG A 60 6.56 1.69 -19.80
CA ARG A 60 6.15 2.90 -19.06
C ARG A 60 5.25 2.57 -17.86
N ALA A 61 4.33 1.63 -18.04
CA ALA A 61 3.42 1.17 -16.98
C ALA A 61 4.17 0.50 -15.81
N LEU A 62 5.21 -0.29 -16.11
CA LEU A 62 6.00 -0.95 -15.06
C LEU A 62 6.86 0.06 -14.29
N ARG A 63 7.49 1.03 -15.00
CA ARG A 63 8.23 2.12 -14.36
C ARG A 63 7.33 2.92 -13.41
N TRP A 64 6.13 3.26 -13.84
CA TRP A 64 5.14 3.96 -13.02
C TRP A 64 4.73 3.17 -11.79
N SER A 65 4.45 1.86 -11.94
CA SER A 65 4.11 0.98 -10.83
C SER A 65 5.24 0.84 -9.81
N LEU A 66 6.49 0.79 -10.29
CA LEU A 66 7.68 0.75 -9.44
C LEU A 66 7.87 2.04 -8.66
N SER A 67 7.78 3.19 -9.32
CA SER A 67 7.96 4.49 -8.64
C SER A 67 6.91 4.68 -7.54
N GLN A 68 5.67 4.29 -7.78
CA GLN A 68 4.62 4.34 -6.76
C GLN A 68 4.90 3.39 -5.59
N ALA A 69 5.34 2.16 -5.87
CA ALA A 69 5.65 1.19 -4.82
C ALA A 69 6.87 1.64 -3.98
N SER A 70 7.90 2.17 -4.62
CA SER A 70 9.08 2.72 -3.93
C SER A 70 8.71 3.94 -3.08
N LEU A 71 7.92 4.85 -3.62
CA LEU A 71 7.45 6.04 -2.89
C LEU A 71 6.66 5.64 -1.63
N LEU A 72 5.73 4.69 -1.75
CA LEU A 72 4.98 4.18 -0.60
C LEU A 72 5.89 3.57 0.45
N LEU A 73 6.87 2.75 0.04
CA LEU A 73 7.81 2.13 0.97
C LEU A 73 8.64 3.18 1.71
N VAL A 74 9.22 4.14 0.97
CA VAL A 74 10.03 5.23 1.56
C VAL A 74 9.21 6.07 2.52
N LEU A 75 8.01 6.49 2.13
CA LEU A 75 7.11 7.26 3.01
C LEU A 75 6.72 6.47 4.26
N THR A 76 6.44 5.18 4.14
CA THR A 76 6.14 4.32 5.30
C THR A 76 7.32 4.26 6.25
N MET A 77 8.54 4.10 5.73
CA MET A 77 9.76 4.09 6.55
C MET A 77 9.98 5.44 7.26
N ILE A 78 9.78 6.56 6.55
CA ILE A 78 9.91 7.90 7.13
C ILE A 78 8.89 8.11 8.25
N VAL A 79 7.61 7.79 8.02
CA VAL A 79 6.54 7.95 9.00
C VAL A 79 6.79 7.07 10.22
N THR A 80 7.16 5.81 10.02
CA THR A 80 7.45 4.89 11.12
C THR A 80 8.67 5.33 11.92
N ALA A 81 9.76 5.71 11.25
CA ALA A 81 10.98 6.16 11.90
C ALA A 81 10.77 7.48 12.66
N SER A 82 10.06 8.45 12.08
CA SER A 82 9.76 9.73 12.74
C SER A 82 8.86 9.53 13.95
N GLY A 83 7.83 8.69 13.86
CA GLY A 83 6.95 8.39 14.99
C GLY A 83 7.68 7.66 16.12
N LEU A 84 8.55 6.71 15.80
CA LEU A 84 9.38 6.02 16.79
C LEU A 84 10.38 6.97 17.45
N TRP A 85 10.99 7.86 16.67
CA TRP A 85 11.91 8.86 17.19
C TRP A 85 11.22 9.83 18.15
N ASP A 86 10.06 10.38 17.79
CA ASP A 86 9.27 11.27 18.62
C ASP A 86 8.84 10.59 19.94
N TRP A 87 8.53 9.29 19.88
CA TRP A 87 8.20 8.50 21.06
C TRP A 87 9.40 8.29 22.00
N LEU A 88 10.60 8.05 21.47
CA LEU A 88 11.83 7.84 22.24
C LEU A 88 12.39 9.13 22.82
N ASP A 89 12.33 10.25 22.08
CA ASP A 89 12.90 11.54 22.49
C ASP A 89 11.97 12.31 23.46
N GLY A 90 10.71 11.88 23.61
CA GLY A 90 9.72 12.52 24.47
C GLY A 90 9.38 13.97 24.08
N ARG A 91 10.00 14.48 23.02
CA ARG A 91 9.79 15.83 22.47
C ARG A 91 8.95 15.70 21.21
N MET A 92 7.66 15.80 21.35
CA MET A 92 6.73 15.76 20.22
C MET A 92 7.01 16.89 19.23
N LYS A 93 7.91 16.66 18.28
CA LYS A 93 8.05 17.49 17.08
C LYS A 93 6.99 17.07 16.06
N ILE A 94 5.74 17.19 16.44
CA ILE A 94 4.52 16.73 15.78
C ILE A 94 4.48 17.09 14.28
N ARG A 95 5.11 18.20 13.88
CA ARG A 95 4.96 18.74 12.50
C ARG A 95 5.44 17.80 11.41
N TRP A 96 6.63 17.20 11.52
CA TRP A 96 7.19 16.38 10.44
C TRP A 96 6.49 15.03 10.32
N HIS A 97 6.18 14.43 11.46
CA HIS A 97 5.43 13.19 11.50
C HIS A 97 4.01 13.38 10.92
N ALA A 98 3.29 14.42 11.33
CA ALA A 98 1.95 14.71 10.84
C ALA A 98 1.95 15.00 9.33
N ILE A 99 2.86 15.83 8.82
CA ILE A 99 2.95 16.15 7.39
C ILE A 99 3.24 14.88 6.58
N SER A 100 4.22 14.09 7.00
CA SER A 100 4.57 12.85 6.30
C SER A 100 3.45 11.80 6.34
N SER A 101 2.68 11.73 7.42
CA SER A 101 1.52 10.85 7.56
C SER A 101 0.39 11.25 6.60
N ILE A 102 0.09 12.55 6.46
CA ILE A 102 -0.91 13.06 5.51
C ILE A 102 -0.48 12.75 4.06
N ILE A 103 0.79 12.98 3.75
CA ILE A 103 1.34 12.66 2.41
C ILE A 103 1.23 11.15 2.14
N LEU A 104 1.61 10.30 3.10
CA LEU A 104 1.49 8.86 3.00
C LEU A 104 0.04 8.46 2.74
N LEU A 105 -0.92 8.99 3.50
CA LEU A 105 -2.34 8.71 3.32
C LEU A 105 -2.82 9.08 1.91
N ALA A 106 -2.47 10.27 1.41
CA ALA A 106 -2.82 10.70 0.06
C ALA A 106 -2.27 9.75 -1.02
N VAL A 107 -1.01 9.30 -0.87
CA VAL A 107 -0.38 8.36 -1.80
C VAL A 107 -1.03 6.97 -1.71
N VAL A 108 -1.40 6.49 -0.51
CA VAL A 108 -2.13 5.22 -0.31
C VAL A 108 -3.50 5.27 -0.97
N ILE A 109 -4.27 6.34 -0.77
CA ILE A 109 -5.57 6.55 -1.42
C ILE A 109 -5.42 6.49 -2.94
N ARG A 110 -4.49 7.25 -3.51
CA ARG A 110 -4.21 7.25 -4.94
C ARG A 110 -3.81 5.86 -5.44
N HIS A 111 -2.94 5.16 -4.72
CA HIS A 111 -2.50 3.81 -5.08
C HIS A 111 -3.68 2.83 -5.14
N THR A 112 -4.53 2.85 -4.13
CA THR A 112 -5.72 2.00 -4.05
C THR A 112 -6.72 2.33 -5.15
N TRP A 113 -6.95 3.63 -5.40
CA TRP A 113 -7.86 4.11 -6.44
C TRP A 113 -7.45 3.66 -7.84
N THR A 114 -6.18 3.82 -8.19
CA THR A 114 -5.66 3.40 -9.50
C THR A 114 -5.76 1.89 -9.72
N ARG A 115 -5.71 1.09 -8.66
CA ARG A 115 -5.85 -0.38 -8.74
C ARG A 115 -7.29 -0.88 -8.77
N ARG A 116 -8.24 -0.08 -8.31
CA ARG A 116 -9.67 -0.44 -8.26
C ARG A 116 -10.22 -0.82 -9.64
N GLY A 117 -9.89 -0.06 -10.68
CA GLY A 117 -10.34 -0.32 -12.05
C GLY A 117 -9.86 -1.65 -12.63
N TRP A 118 -8.68 -2.14 -12.22
CA TRP A 118 -8.17 -3.44 -12.62
C TRP A 118 -8.91 -4.61 -11.91
N LEU A 119 -9.24 -4.44 -10.63
CA LEU A 119 -10.01 -5.43 -9.87
C LEU A 119 -11.42 -5.60 -10.42
N LEU A 120 -12.08 -4.50 -10.78
CA LEU A 120 -13.42 -4.52 -11.37
C LEU A 120 -13.43 -5.23 -12.73
N ARG A 121 -12.44 -4.97 -13.58
CA ARG A 121 -12.29 -5.64 -14.88
C ARG A 121 -12.05 -7.14 -14.74
N ARG A 122 -11.26 -7.59 -13.77
CA ARG A 122 -11.05 -9.01 -13.50
C ARG A 122 -12.30 -9.72 -13.02
N ARG A 123 -13.14 -9.06 -12.21
CA ARG A 123 -14.42 -9.63 -11.78
C ARG A 123 -15.37 -9.79 -12.95
N ALA A 124 -15.51 -8.77 -13.79
CA ALA A 124 -16.35 -8.82 -14.99
C ALA A 124 -15.92 -9.95 -15.96
N ALA A 125 -14.61 -10.10 -16.18
CA ALA A 125 -14.10 -11.18 -17.05
C ALA A 125 -14.39 -12.60 -16.49
N ARG A 126 -14.36 -12.77 -15.15
CA ARG A 126 -14.69 -14.06 -14.53
C ARG A 126 -16.17 -14.40 -14.62
N THR A 127 -17.06 -13.42 -14.44
CA THR A 127 -18.51 -13.62 -14.58
C THR A 127 -18.89 -13.95 -16.02
N SER A 128 -18.28 -13.32 -17.02
CA SER A 128 -18.49 -13.63 -18.43
C SER A 128 -18.02 -15.04 -18.79
N ALA A 129 -16.87 -15.48 -18.32
CA ALA A 129 -16.35 -16.83 -18.55
C ALA A 129 -17.22 -17.93 -17.92
N ALA A 130 -17.77 -17.69 -16.71
CA ALA A 130 -18.68 -18.61 -16.04
C ALA A 130 -20.01 -18.73 -16.77
N GLY A 131 -20.53 -17.63 -17.33
CA GLY A 131 -21.76 -17.61 -18.12
C GLY A 131 -21.64 -18.41 -19.44
N THR A 132 -20.50 -18.33 -20.12
CA THR A 132 -20.25 -19.07 -21.38
C THR A 132 -20.11 -20.59 -21.15
N SER A 133 -19.51 -20.99 -20.01
CA SER A 133 -19.36 -22.41 -19.65
C SER A 133 -20.70 -23.05 -19.30
N ALA A 134 -21.62 -22.32 -18.70
CA ALA A 134 -22.96 -22.79 -18.34
C ALA A 134 -23.90 -22.91 -19.58
N ALA A 135 -23.65 -22.11 -20.63
CA ALA A 135 -24.48 -22.06 -21.83
C ALA A 135 -24.16 -23.17 -22.86
N ASN A 136 -23.04 -23.92 -22.67
CA ASN A 136 -22.66 -25.01 -23.58
C ASN A 136 -22.42 -26.35 -22.82
N PRO A 137 -23.46 -26.99 -22.26
CA PRO A 137 -23.33 -28.23 -21.47
C PRO A 137 -23.17 -29.50 -22.30
N GLY A 138 -22.96 -29.39 -23.63
CA GLY A 138 -23.01 -30.54 -24.50
C GLY A 138 -22.00 -30.52 -25.65
N ASN A 139 -20.71 -30.72 -25.37
CA ASN A 139 -19.72 -31.29 -26.29
C ASN A 139 -18.84 -32.27 -25.51
#